data_31744962f4d2712ea4978274bb87f251
#
_entry.id   31744962f4d2712ea4978274bb87f251
#
_cell.length_a   1.000
_cell.length_b   1.000
_cell.length_c   1.000
_cell.angle_alpha   90.00
_cell.angle_beta   90.00
_cell.angle_gamma   90.00
#
_symmetry.space_group_name_H-M   'P 1'
#
loop_
_entity.id
_entity.type
_entity.pdbx_description
1 polymer ?
#
loop_
_entity_poly.entity_id
_entity_poly.type
_entity_poly.pdbx_seq_one_letter_code
_entity_poly.pdbx_strand_id
1 'polypeptide(L)'
;MGRSGRHDATMTPPPPSNDLHDAFSADFEHELRFTRSVLDPSNPLLRDLVGWSDRGPRPGLIAVVDSGLHAANPGLPEAIERRFDDPGLPELRETIIVPGGETAKNDPAVVETVLSAIDTHRIDRRSLVAVFGGGAVIDAVGFAASTAHRGVRLVRFASTVLAQLDAAIGVKNGINRFGKKNFIGCFDVPVAVVCDEVMLETLSDRDWRSGFSEAVKIACLKDADYLDLIENNADRIRERDPDASRPVIRRCAELHLHHITRGGDPFERAEARPLDFGHWSAHRLESITDFAVTHGEAVSIGIALDTMYSHLVDRIERAEADRVIDVLKRLGLPVHHEALHGEAILAGIEEFREHLGGRLTITLLDGIGRPVDVHEIDPEVVTRAADLLS
;
A
#
# COMPACT_ATOMS: atom_id res chain seq x y z
N MET A 1 -39.29 4.61 -24.18
CA MET A 1 -40.18 3.97 -23.18
C MET A 1 -39.51 2.67 -22.73
N GLY A 2 -38.82 2.66 -21.61
CA GLY A 2 -38.16 1.48 -21.03
C GLY A 2 -38.26 1.62 -19.52
N ARG A 3 -39.08 0.77 -18.91
CA ARG A 3 -39.39 0.78 -17.48
C ARG A 3 -38.18 0.26 -16.69
N SER A 4 -37.67 1.07 -15.78
CA SER A 4 -36.77 0.65 -14.72
C SER A 4 -37.50 -0.28 -13.76
N GLY A 5 -37.09 -1.54 -13.71
CA GLY A 5 -37.54 -2.49 -12.70
C GLY A 5 -36.98 -2.07 -11.34
N ARG A 6 -37.81 -1.58 -10.46
CA ARG A 6 -37.54 -1.51 -9.04
C ARG A 6 -37.55 -2.94 -8.51
N HIS A 7 -36.45 -3.41 -7.96
CA HIS A 7 -36.46 -4.60 -7.12
C HIS A 7 -37.25 -4.27 -5.85
N ASP A 8 -38.47 -4.80 -5.81
CA ASP A 8 -39.27 -4.86 -4.58
C ASP A 8 -38.55 -5.83 -3.63
N ALA A 9 -37.79 -5.29 -2.70
CA ALA A 9 -37.29 -6.06 -1.58
C ALA A 9 -38.50 -6.44 -0.72
N THR A 10 -38.95 -7.70 -0.80
CA THR A 10 -39.94 -8.26 0.10
C THR A 10 -39.39 -8.18 1.53
N MET A 11 -39.85 -7.18 2.29
CA MET A 11 -39.54 -7.07 3.70
C MET A 11 -40.10 -8.30 4.43
N THR A 12 -39.20 -9.13 4.92
CA THR A 12 -39.56 -10.20 5.85
C THR A 12 -40.07 -9.56 7.14
N PRO A 13 -41.24 -9.97 7.67
CA PRO A 13 -41.71 -9.40 8.93
C PRO A 13 -40.71 -9.64 10.05
N PRO A 14 -40.48 -8.65 10.92
CA PRO A 14 -39.53 -8.79 12.02
C PRO A 14 -39.91 -9.96 12.93
N PRO A 15 -38.92 -10.66 13.49
CA PRO A 15 -39.19 -11.72 14.46
C PRO A 15 -39.93 -11.13 15.68
N PRO A 16 -40.73 -11.91 16.41
CA PRO A 16 -41.54 -11.45 17.53
C PRO A 16 -40.75 -11.17 18.82
N SER A 17 -39.53 -10.69 18.71
CA SER A 17 -38.66 -10.24 19.80
C SER A 17 -38.57 -8.70 19.80
N ASN A 18 -38.31 -8.10 20.96
CA ASN A 18 -38.02 -6.66 21.07
C ASN A 18 -36.68 -6.26 20.42
N ASP A 19 -36.02 -7.17 19.72
CA ASP A 19 -34.73 -6.94 19.09
C ASP A 19 -34.94 -6.28 17.72
N LEU A 20 -34.16 -5.23 17.46
CA LEU A 20 -34.12 -4.53 16.19
C LEU A 20 -32.87 -4.99 15.44
N HIS A 21 -33.04 -5.44 14.19
CA HIS A 21 -31.94 -5.73 13.26
C HIS A 21 -32.19 -4.94 11.98
N ASP A 22 -31.21 -4.12 11.61
CA ASP A 22 -31.25 -3.34 10.38
C ASP A 22 -29.88 -3.39 9.69
N ALA A 23 -29.88 -3.22 8.37
CA ALA A 23 -28.68 -3.21 7.56
C ALA A 23 -28.57 -1.88 6.80
N PHE A 24 -27.38 -1.32 6.74
CA PHE A 24 -27.12 -0.12 5.94
C PHE A 24 -25.81 -0.30 5.14
N SER A 25 -25.67 0.46 4.06
CA SER A 25 -24.45 0.56 3.26
C SER A 25 -23.99 2.01 3.21
N ALA A 26 -22.69 2.21 3.02
CA ALA A 26 -22.10 3.50 2.76
C ALA A 26 -21.25 3.41 1.49
N ASP A 27 -21.43 4.39 0.59
CA ASP A 27 -20.67 4.48 -0.64
C ASP A 27 -19.39 5.30 -0.40
N PHE A 28 -18.27 4.82 -0.93
CA PHE A 28 -17.00 5.50 -0.93
C PHE A 28 -16.54 5.76 -2.36
N GLU A 29 -15.99 6.94 -2.61
CA GLU A 29 -15.27 7.25 -3.84
C GLU A 29 -13.77 7.20 -3.55
N HIS A 30 -13.03 6.45 -4.36
CA HIS A 30 -11.57 6.33 -4.23
C HIS A 30 -10.90 6.84 -5.50
N GLU A 31 -10.22 7.97 -5.40
CA GLU A 31 -9.64 8.67 -6.52
C GLU A 31 -8.13 8.48 -6.60
N LEU A 32 -7.65 7.93 -7.73
CA LEU A 32 -6.24 7.72 -8.02
C LEU A 32 -5.84 8.57 -9.23
N ARG A 33 -4.84 9.44 -9.06
CA ARG A 33 -4.39 10.39 -10.08
C ARG A 33 -2.91 10.24 -10.37
N PHE A 34 -2.59 10.09 -11.65
CA PHE A 34 -1.21 10.13 -12.16
C PHE A 34 -0.92 11.51 -12.76
N THR A 35 0.21 12.07 -12.40
CA THR A 35 0.61 13.39 -12.86
C THR A 35 2.13 13.53 -12.90
N ARG A 36 2.58 14.66 -13.42
CA ARG A 36 3.96 15.13 -13.30
C ARG A 36 3.96 16.56 -12.79
N SER A 37 4.77 16.83 -11.77
CA SER A 37 4.93 18.16 -11.17
C SER A 37 3.62 18.75 -10.60
N VAL A 38 2.97 18.05 -9.69
CA VAL A 38 1.69 18.47 -9.07
C VAL A 38 1.79 19.79 -8.32
N LEU A 39 2.98 20.13 -7.82
CA LEU A 39 3.24 21.40 -7.12
C LEU A 39 3.54 22.56 -8.07
N ASP A 40 3.65 22.34 -9.39
CA ASP A 40 3.74 23.42 -10.36
C ASP A 40 2.40 24.19 -10.39
N PRO A 41 2.41 25.54 -10.27
CA PRO A 41 1.18 26.33 -10.34
C PRO A 41 0.35 26.17 -11.60
N SER A 42 0.98 25.77 -12.72
CA SER A 42 0.28 25.50 -13.99
C SER A 42 -0.44 24.15 -14.02
N ASN A 43 -0.12 23.24 -13.08
CA ASN A 43 -0.78 21.94 -12.98
C ASN A 43 -2.18 22.10 -12.35
N PRO A 44 -3.27 21.78 -13.07
CA PRO A 44 -4.63 22.01 -12.57
C PRO A 44 -5.08 21.00 -11.50
N LEU A 45 -4.37 19.88 -11.35
CA LEU A 45 -4.84 18.71 -10.61
C LEU A 45 -5.30 19.03 -9.17
N LEU A 46 -4.54 19.84 -8.43
CA LEU A 46 -4.92 20.18 -7.06
C LEU A 46 -6.20 21.01 -6.98
N ARG A 47 -6.44 21.89 -7.96
CA ARG A 47 -7.70 22.63 -8.04
C ARG A 47 -8.88 21.73 -8.36
N ASP A 48 -8.67 20.71 -9.19
CA ASP A 48 -9.71 19.73 -9.52
C ASP A 48 -10.05 18.83 -8.33
N LEU A 49 -9.04 18.43 -7.55
CA LEU A 49 -9.22 17.51 -6.41
C LEU A 49 -9.74 18.19 -5.14
N VAL A 50 -9.18 19.34 -4.78
CA VAL A 50 -9.40 19.98 -3.49
C VAL A 50 -9.72 21.47 -3.61
N GLY A 51 -10.06 21.90 -4.80
CA GLY A 51 -10.38 23.28 -5.10
C GLY A 51 -11.47 23.84 -4.19
N TRP A 52 -11.28 25.09 -3.81
CA TRP A 52 -12.18 25.83 -2.97
C TRP A 52 -13.06 26.77 -3.81
N SER A 53 -14.36 26.72 -3.59
CA SER A 53 -15.34 27.67 -4.15
C SER A 53 -15.97 28.49 -3.03
N ASP A 54 -16.21 29.77 -3.22
CA ASP A 54 -16.64 30.83 -2.26
C ASP A 54 -17.89 30.53 -1.41
N ARG A 55 -18.17 29.29 -1.07
CA ARG A 55 -19.32 28.90 -0.26
C ARG A 55 -18.94 28.63 1.20
N GLY A 56 -18.52 29.69 1.93
CA GLY A 56 -18.16 29.61 3.36
C GLY A 56 -16.68 29.89 3.64
N PRO A 57 -16.16 29.65 4.86
CA PRO A 57 -14.75 29.87 5.20
C PRO A 57 -13.82 28.97 4.41
N ARG A 58 -12.68 29.51 3.97
CA ARG A 58 -11.62 28.74 3.30
C ARG A 58 -11.13 27.63 4.24
N PRO A 59 -11.13 26.33 3.81
CA PRO A 59 -10.67 25.25 4.68
C PRO A 59 -9.18 25.36 4.94
N GLY A 60 -8.75 24.91 6.12
CA GLY A 60 -7.33 24.80 6.46
C GLY A 60 -6.70 23.55 5.88
N LEU A 61 -5.36 23.57 5.75
CA LEU A 61 -4.56 22.42 5.36
C LEU A 61 -3.31 22.35 6.23
N ILE A 62 -2.96 21.18 6.72
CA ILE A 62 -1.60 20.88 7.20
C ILE A 62 -0.93 19.93 6.21
N ALA A 63 0.34 20.19 5.90
CA ALA A 63 1.17 19.33 5.09
C ALA A 63 2.12 18.56 5.98
N VAL A 64 2.21 17.24 5.81
CA VAL A 64 3.14 16.39 6.53
C VAL A 64 4.11 15.77 5.54
N VAL A 65 5.40 15.96 5.75
CA VAL A 65 6.47 15.57 4.82
C VAL A 65 7.40 14.57 5.49
N ASP A 66 7.69 13.49 4.80
CA ASP A 66 8.70 12.49 5.14
C ASP A 66 10.10 13.15 5.20
N SER A 67 10.83 12.94 6.30
CA SER A 67 12.17 13.52 6.49
C SER A 67 13.18 13.03 5.45
N GLY A 68 13.07 11.81 4.97
CA GLY A 68 13.91 11.29 3.89
C GLY A 68 13.63 11.98 2.56
N LEU A 69 12.36 12.19 2.24
CA LEU A 69 11.93 12.96 1.07
C LEU A 69 12.38 14.41 1.17
N HIS A 70 12.25 15.04 2.35
CA HIS A 70 12.76 16.39 2.59
C HIS A 70 14.28 16.48 2.44
N ALA A 71 15.03 15.54 3.00
CA ALA A 71 16.49 15.51 2.88
C ALA A 71 16.95 15.37 1.41
N ALA A 72 16.22 14.59 0.61
CA ALA A 72 16.48 14.40 -0.81
C ALA A 72 16.00 15.59 -1.68
N ASN A 73 15.01 16.34 -1.20
CA ASN A 73 14.47 17.53 -1.84
C ASN A 73 14.24 18.66 -0.80
N PRO A 74 15.29 19.38 -0.38
CA PRO A 74 15.18 20.43 0.65
C PRO A 74 14.26 21.58 0.28
N GLY A 75 14.01 21.83 -1.01
CA GLY A 75 13.09 22.86 -1.49
C GLY A 75 11.61 22.46 -1.52
N LEU A 76 11.26 21.23 -1.07
CA LEU A 76 9.88 20.73 -1.10
C LEU A 76 8.94 21.54 -0.18
N PRO A 77 9.28 21.90 1.07
CA PRO A 77 8.41 22.71 1.91
C PRO A 77 8.04 24.05 1.25
N GLU A 78 9.01 24.75 0.70
CA GLU A 78 8.79 26.03 0.01
C GLU A 78 7.97 25.85 -1.28
N ALA A 79 8.10 24.71 -1.96
CA ALA A 79 7.28 24.40 -3.13
C ALA A 79 5.81 24.15 -2.73
N ILE A 80 5.59 23.48 -1.60
CA ILE A 80 4.26 23.30 -1.01
C ILE A 80 3.65 24.65 -0.64
N GLU A 81 4.39 25.49 0.10
CA GLU A 81 3.94 26.84 0.46
C GLU A 81 3.53 27.65 -0.76
N ARG A 82 4.41 27.79 -1.75
CA ARG A 82 4.10 28.51 -3.01
C ARG A 82 2.89 27.96 -3.73
N ARG A 83 2.69 26.64 -3.71
CA ARG A 83 1.54 26.03 -4.39
C ARG A 83 0.22 26.34 -3.69
N PHE A 84 0.22 26.34 -2.36
CA PHE A 84 -0.98 26.58 -1.55
C PHE A 84 -1.21 28.09 -1.23
N ASP A 85 -0.36 28.97 -1.69
CA ASP A 85 -0.66 30.43 -1.76
C ASP A 85 -1.80 30.74 -2.71
N ASP A 86 -2.14 29.82 -3.61
CA ASP A 86 -3.26 29.92 -4.52
C ASP A 86 -4.59 30.05 -3.75
N PRO A 87 -5.34 31.19 -3.89
CA PRO A 87 -6.59 31.40 -3.17
C PRO A 87 -7.70 30.41 -3.53
N GLY A 88 -7.56 29.69 -4.66
CA GLY A 88 -8.48 28.63 -5.06
C GLY A 88 -8.21 27.28 -4.39
N LEU A 89 -7.19 27.17 -3.54
CA LEU A 89 -6.85 25.96 -2.77
C LEU A 89 -7.09 26.19 -1.28
N PRO A 90 -7.14 25.13 -0.44
CA PRO A 90 -7.13 25.23 1.01
C PRO A 90 -5.95 26.05 1.51
N GLU A 91 -6.13 26.73 2.64
CA GLU A 91 -5.10 27.57 3.25
C GLU A 91 -4.08 26.72 4.01
N LEU A 92 -2.83 26.70 3.56
CA LEU A 92 -1.75 26.04 4.30
C LEU A 92 -1.55 26.70 5.65
N ARG A 93 -1.67 25.93 6.73
CA ARG A 93 -1.48 26.38 8.10
C ARG A 93 -0.07 26.08 8.63
N GLU A 94 0.43 24.90 8.30
CA GLU A 94 1.73 24.40 8.73
C GLU A 94 2.24 23.32 7.78
N THR A 95 3.57 23.26 7.62
CA THR A 95 4.29 22.13 7.04
C THR A 95 5.11 21.46 8.14
N ILE A 96 4.85 20.17 8.39
CA ILE A 96 5.46 19.37 9.45
C ILE A 96 6.37 18.33 8.80
N ILE A 97 7.60 18.21 9.30
CA ILE A 97 8.51 17.14 8.88
C ILE A 97 8.51 16.06 9.95
N VAL A 98 8.22 14.82 9.54
CA VAL A 98 8.18 13.65 10.43
C VAL A 98 9.25 12.62 10.03
N PRO A 99 9.74 11.77 10.95
CA PRO A 99 10.63 10.67 10.61
C PRO A 99 10.07 9.81 9.49
N GLY A 100 10.93 9.45 8.51
CA GLY A 100 10.58 8.55 7.42
C GLY A 100 10.79 7.07 7.76
N GLY A 101 10.39 6.20 6.82
CA GLY A 101 10.52 4.76 6.95
C GLY A 101 9.69 4.18 8.10
N GLU A 102 10.02 2.96 8.53
CA GLU A 102 9.27 2.24 9.56
C GLU A 102 9.28 2.97 10.93
N THR A 103 10.24 3.85 11.17
CA THR A 103 10.28 4.72 12.34
C THR A 103 8.99 5.53 12.51
N ALA A 104 8.39 5.97 11.40
CA ALA A 104 7.11 6.71 11.44
C ALA A 104 5.98 5.91 12.12
N LYS A 105 5.99 4.59 11.98
CA LYS A 105 4.98 3.69 12.58
C LYS A 105 5.35 3.21 13.97
N ASN A 106 6.64 3.21 14.29
CA ASN A 106 7.16 2.76 15.59
C ASN A 106 7.15 3.88 16.64
N ASP A 107 7.24 5.14 16.23
CA ASP A 107 7.28 6.29 17.13
C ASP A 107 5.89 6.92 17.31
N PRO A 108 5.25 6.76 18.48
CA PRO A 108 3.96 7.39 18.77
C PRO A 108 3.98 8.92 18.65
N ALA A 109 5.16 9.55 18.76
CA ALA A 109 5.29 10.99 18.66
C ALA A 109 4.90 11.52 17.27
N VAL A 110 5.02 10.71 16.22
CA VAL A 110 4.58 11.10 14.87
C VAL A 110 3.07 11.35 14.85
N VAL A 111 2.28 10.41 15.38
CA VAL A 111 0.82 10.55 15.48
C VAL A 111 0.45 11.74 16.36
N GLU A 112 1.09 11.86 17.52
CA GLU A 112 0.81 12.97 18.47
C GLU A 112 1.14 14.34 17.85
N THR A 113 2.21 14.45 17.08
CA THR A 113 2.59 15.68 16.38
C THR A 113 1.50 16.10 15.39
N VAL A 114 0.99 15.15 14.58
CA VAL A 114 -0.08 15.44 13.62
C VAL A 114 -1.38 15.83 14.34
N LEU A 115 -1.75 15.11 15.40
CA LEU A 115 -2.93 15.42 16.20
C LEU A 115 -2.84 16.79 16.87
N SER A 116 -1.66 17.15 17.42
CA SER A 116 -1.40 18.46 18.03
C SER A 116 -1.50 19.59 17.01
N ALA A 117 -1.03 19.38 15.78
CA ALA A 117 -1.18 20.36 14.70
C ALA A 117 -2.65 20.51 14.26
N ILE A 118 -3.40 19.40 14.19
CA ILE A 118 -4.85 19.44 13.91
C ILE A 118 -5.57 20.31 14.95
N ASP A 119 -5.28 20.14 16.24
CA ASP A 119 -5.87 20.92 17.32
C ASP A 119 -5.43 22.40 17.26
N THR A 120 -4.11 22.64 17.20
CA THR A 120 -3.53 23.99 17.19
C THR A 120 -4.06 24.86 16.07
N HIS A 121 -4.14 24.29 14.86
CA HIS A 121 -4.59 25.01 13.66
C HIS A 121 -6.12 24.88 13.41
N ARG A 122 -6.84 24.26 14.34
CA ARG A 122 -8.30 24.08 14.26
C ARG A 122 -8.72 23.46 12.93
N ILE A 123 -7.99 22.42 12.52
CA ILE A 123 -8.29 21.62 11.32
C ILE A 123 -9.58 20.84 11.60
N ASP A 124 -10.64 21.19 10.91
CA ASP A 124 -11.95 20.57 11.05
C ASP A 124 -12.20 19.47 9.99
N ARG A 125 -13.38 18.87 9.99
CA ARG A 125 -13.75 17.81 9.04
C ARG A 125 -13.86 18.27 7.58
N ARG A 126 -13.86 19.57 7.30
CA ARG A 126 -13.85 20.16 5.94
C ARG A 126 -12.44 20.50 5.48
N SER A 127 -11.55 20.64 6.43
CA SER A 127 -10.12 20.88 6.22
C SER A 127 -9.40 19.63 5.73
N LEU A 128 -8.12 19.72 5.47
CA LEU A 128 -7.32 18.69 4.84
C LEU A 128 -6.03 18.41 5.60
N VAL A 129 -5.62 17.14 5.59
CA VAL A 129 -4.24 16.71 5.82
C VAL A 129 -3.67 16.26 4.48
N ALA A 130 -2.54 16.83 4.07
CA ALA A 130 -1.78 16.40 2.89
C ALA A 130 -0.51 15.69 3.35
N VAL A 131 -0.34 14.41 3.02
CA VAL A 131 0.86 13.65 3.37
C VAL A 131 1.73 13.41 2.14
N PHE A 132 3.02 13.76 2.24
CA PHE A 132 4.04 13.55 1.22
C PHE A 132 5.06 12.55 1.77
N GLY A 133 5.01 11.30 1.31
CA GLY A 133 5.88 10.27 1.87
C GLY A 133 5.75 8.89 1.26
N GLY A 134 6.52 7.96 1.80
CA GLY A 134 6.40 6.53 1.57
C GLY A 134 5.27 5.91 2.38
N GLY A 135 5.01 4.60 2.16
CA GLY A 135 3.88 3.88 2.77
C GLY A 135 3.79 4.01 4.28
N ALA A 136 4.90 3.91 5.01
CA ALA A 136 4.89 3.96 6.47
C ALA A 136 4.45 5.35 7.02
N VAL A 137 4.91 6.44 6.39
CA VAL A 137 4.49 7.80 6.75
C VAL A 137 3.03 8.02 6.39
N ILE A 138 2.61 7.54 5.22
CA ILE A 138 1.19 7.61 4.77
C ILE A 138 0.28 6.88 5.77
N ASP A 139 0.67 5.70 6.23
CA ASP A 139 -0.10 4.91 7.21
C ASP A 139 -0.24 5.62 8.56
N ALA A 140 0.88 6.13 9.11
CA ALA A 140 0.90 6.78 10.42
C ALA A 140 0.13 8.11 10.41
N VAL A 141 0.34 8.94 9.37
CA VAL A 141 -0.38 10.22 9.20
C VAL A 141 -1.85 9.97 8.87
N GLY A 142 -2.14 8.98 8.05
CA GLY A 142 -3.50 8.55 7.74
C GLY A 142 -4.24 8.09 9.00
N PHE A 143 -3.59 7.34 9.90
CA PHE A 143 -4.16 6.95 11.17
C PHE A 143 -4.49 8.16 12.06
N ALA A 144 -3.59 9.14 12.16
CA ALA A 144 -3.86 10.38 12.90
C ALA A 144 -5.05 11.15 12.31
N ALA A 145 -5.08 11.35 10.98
CA ALA A 145 -6.16 12.05 10.30
C ALA A 145 -7.52 11.35 10.45
N SER A 146 -7.55 10.01 10.28
CA SER A 146 -8.78 9.22 10.36
C SER A 146 -9.36 9.14 11.77
N THR A 147 -8.53 9.28 12.81
CA THR A 147 -8.97 9.24 14.21
C THR A 147 -9.38 10.61 14.75
N ALA A 148 -8.74 11.68 14.28
CA ALA A 148 -9.11 13.06 14.64
C ALA A 148 -10.52 13.40 14.14
N HIS A 149 -11.37 13.93 15.02
CA HIS A 149 -12.76 14.30 14.71
C HIS A 149 -13.60 13.18 14.06
N ARG A 150 -13.22 11.91 14.15
CA ARG A 150 -13.79 10.74 13.45
C ARG A 150 -13.63 10.83 11.92
N GLY A 151 -12.53 11.38 11.47
CA GLY A 151 -12.13 11.52 10.07
C GLY A 151 -11.94 12.98 9.65
N VAL A 152 -10.67 13.37 9.44
CA VAL A 152 -10.26 14.56 8.72
C VAL A 152 -9.84 14.12 7.32
N ARG A 153 -10.25 14.88 6.31
CA ARG A 153 -9.99 14.56 4.90
C ARG A 153 -8.49 14.43 4.63
N LEU A 154 -8.07 13.36 3.96
CA LEU A 154 -6.67 13.05 3.67
C LEU A 154 -6.41 13.05 2.16
N VAL A 155 -5.33 13.70 1.72
CA VAL A 155 -4.76 13.54 0.38
C VAL A 155 -3.36 12.93 0.52
N ARG A 156 -3.10 11.86 -0.21
CA ARG A 156 -1.83 11.14 -0.19
C ARG A 156 -1.01 11.46 -1.43
N PHE A 157 0.21 11.97 -1.24
CA PHE A 157 1.20 12.17 -2.28
C PHE A 157 2.27 11.09 -2.13
N ALA A 158 2.15 10.04 -2.93
CA ALA A 158 3.00 8.86 -2.86
C ALA A 158 4.39 9.16 -3.42
N SER A 159 5.41 9.16 -2.57
CA SER A 159 6.78 9.54 -2.93
C SER A 159 7.72 8.37 -3.18
N THR A 160 7.24 7.12 -3.07
CA THR A 160 8.03 5.92 -3.36
C THR A 160 7.31 5.03 -4.37
N VAL A 161 8.07 4.22 -5.12
CA VAL A 161 7.47 3.23 -6.04
C VAL A 161 6.51 2.32 -5.28
N LEU A 162 6.93 1.79 -4.13
CA LEU A 162 6.09 0.94 -3.27
C LEU A 162 4.77 1.62 -2.90
N ALA A 163 4.81 2.91 -2.54
CA ALA A 163 3.59 3.64 -2.20
C ALA A 163 2.67 3.84 -3.42
N GLN A 164 3.24 4.13 -4.61
CA GLN A 164 2.45 4.32 -5.83
C GLN A 164 1.85 3.02 -6.38
N LEU A 165 2.44 1.87 -6.04
CA LEU A 165 1.95 0.56 -6.48
C LEU A 165 0.94 -0.06 -5.51
N ASP A 166 1.10 0.18 -4.21
CA ASP A 166 0.41 -0.55 -3.14
C ASP A 166 -0.04 0.35 -2.00
N ALA A 167 0.86 0.75 -1.10
CA ALA A 167 0.52 1.28 0.21
C ALA A 167 -0.34 2.56 0.18
N ALA A 168 -0.12 3.47 -0.76
CA ALA A 168 -0.92 4.68 -0.85
C ALA A 168 -2.32 4.42 -1.43
N ILE A 169 -2.50 3.36 -2.24
CA ILE A 169 -3.76 3.00 -2.88
C ILE A 169 -4.67 2.27 -1.90
N GLY A 170 -4.09 1.50 -0.97
CA GLY A 170 -4.82 0.83 0.08
C GLY A 170 -5.69 1.76 0.91
N VAL A 171 -6.70 1.22 1.57
CA VAL A 171 -7.58 1.97 2.48
C VAL A 171 -7.22 1.73 3.95
N LYS A 172 -6.06 1.13 4.18
CA LYS A 172 -5.52 0.85 5.51
C LYS A 172 -4.71 2.04 6.02
N ASN A 173 -4.81 2.31 7.32
CA ASN A 173 -3.96 3.25 8.04
C ASN A 173 -3.61 2.62 9.38
N GLY A 174 -2.38 2.78 9.87
CA GLY A 174 -2.02 2.14 11.13
C GLY A 174 -0.59 2.39 11.58
N ILE A 175 -0.36 1.98 12.81
CA ILE A 175 0.92 2.07 13.50
C ILE A 175 1.31 0.74 14.13
N ASN A 176 2.58 0.58 14.41
CA ASN A 176 3.10 -0.58 15.12
C ASN A 176 2.95 -0.40 16.63
N ARG A 177 2.74 -1.49 17.34
CA ARG A 177 2.69 -1.49 18.80
C ARG A 177 3.08 -2.87 19.35
N PHE A 178 3.69 -2.89 20.53
CA PHE A 178 4.09 -4.13 21.22
C PHE A 178 4.99 -5.05 20.37
N GLY A 179 5.85 -4.46 19.52
CA GLY A 179 6.70 -5.22 18.61
C GLY A 179 5.95 -5.88 17.43
N LYS A 180 4.65 -5.60 17.27
CA LYS A 180 3.83 -6.14 16.17
C LYS A 180 3.56 -5.04 15.14
N LYS A 181 3.73 -5.38 13.86
CA LYS A 181 3.41 -4.48 12.72
C LYS A 181 1.91 -4.26 12.59
N ASN A 182 1.51 -3.04 12.25
CA ASN A 182 0.13 -2.67 11.93
C ASN A 182 -0.89 -3.07 13.03
N PHE A 183 -0.45 -3.12 14.29
CA PHE A 183 -1.26 -3.63 15.39
C PHE A 183 -2.44 -2.71 15.74
N ILE A 184 -2.26 -1.41 15.61
CA ILE A 184 -3.32 -0.41 15.79
C ILE A 184 -3.59 0.23 14.45
N GLY A 185 -4.83 0.17 13.99
CA GLY A 185 -5.17 0.73 12.68
C GLY A 185 -6.66 0.94 12.48
N CYS A 186 -6.97 1.58 11.39
CA CYS A 186 -8.33 1.81 10.90
C CYS A 186 -8.37 1.74 9.38
N PHE A 187 -9.56 1.53 8.85
CA PHE A 187 -9.83 1.68 7.43
C PHE A 187 -10.41 3.06 7.18
N ASP A 188 -9.83 3.78 6.21
CA ASP A 188 -10.36 5.07 5.75
C ASP A 188 -9.95 5.30 4.30
N VAL A 189 -10.88 5.86 3.51
CA VAL A 189 -10.65 6.13 2.10
C VAL A 189 -10.15 7.56 1.95
N PRO A 190 -8.94 7.78 1.40
CA PRO A 190 -8.46 9.15 1.18
C PRO A 190 -9.30 9.88 0.13
N VAL A 191 -9.33 11.20 0.18
CA VAL A 191 -9.96 12.04 -0.85
C VAL A 191 -9.35 11.75 -2.22
N ALA A 192 -8.02 11.62 -2.25
CA ALA A 192 -7.30 11.22 -3.44
C ALA A 192 -5.92 10.65 -3.08
N VAL A 193 -5.42 9.81 -3.98
CA VAL A 193 -4.02 9.39 -4.06
C VAL A 193 -3.40 10.02 -5.30
N VAL A 194 -2.33 10.76 -5.12
CA VAL A 194 -1.58 11.43 -6.19
C VAL A 194 -0.25 10.71 -6.39
N CYS A 195 -0.10 10.10 -7.57
CA CYS A 195 1.13 9.48 -8.04
C CYS A 195 1.85 10.46 -8.96
N ASP A 196 2.74 11.28 -8.38
CA ASP A 196 3.55 12.23 -9.13
C ASP A 196 4.92 11.62 -9.46
N GLU A 197 5.26 11.57 -10.75
CA GLU A 197 6.52 10.99 -11.24
C GLU A 197 7.75 11.70 -10.67
N VAL A 198 7.69 13.03 -10.49
CA VAL A 198 8.81 13.83 -9.97
C VAL A 198 9.19 13.41 -8.56
N MET A 199 8.24 12.94 -7.76
CA MET A 199 8.52 12.47 -6.40
C MET A 199 9.37 11.20 -6.36
N LEU A 200 9.42 10.45 -7.46
CA LEU A 200 10.24 9.25 -7.56
C LEU A 200 11.69 9.53 -7.96
N GLU A 201 11.98 10.72 -8.51
CA GLU A 201 13.30 11.06 -9.05
C GLU A 201 14.39 11.10 -7.98
N THR A 202 14.02 11.36 -6.73
CA THR A 202 14.94 11.47 -5.59
C THR A 202 15.21 10.17 -4.85
N LEU A 203 14.56 9.08 -5.21
CA LEU A 203 14.74 7.77 -4.57
C LEU A 203 16.16 7.24 -4.77
N SER A 204 16.68 6.54 -3.75
CA SER A 204 17.85 5.68 -3.93
C SER A 204 17.55 4.55 -4.91
N ASP A 205 18.58 3.95 -5.52
CA ASP A 205 18.37 2.79 -6.39
C ASP A 205 17.75 1.61 -5.67
N ARG A 206 18.06 1.46 -4.38
CA ARG A 206 17.49 0.44 -3.51
C ARG A 206 15.98 0.64 -3.34
N ASP A 207 15.56 1.85 -2.97
CA ASP A 207 14.15 2.18 -2.74
C ASP A 207 13.34 2.16 -4.05
N TRP A 208 13.97 2.59 -5.15
CA TRP A 208 13.38 2.49 -6.48
C TRP A 208 13.03 1.05 -6.83
N ARG A 209 14.01 0.13 -6.75
CA ARG A 209 13.83 -1.28 -7.12
C ARG A 209 12.90 -2.00 -6.18
N SER A 210 13.02 -1.72 -4.89
CA SER A 210 12.27 -2.35 -3.81
C SER A 210 10.76 -2.36 -4.06
N GLY A 211 10.19 -1.27 -4.58
CA GLY A 211 8.76 -1.18 -4.85
C GLY A 211 8.27 -2.16 -5.92
N PHE A 212 9.10 -2.55 -6.89
CA PHE A 212 8.65 -3.42 -7.98
C PHE A 212 8.41 -4.88 -7.58
N SER A 213 8.81 -5.30 -6.37
CA SER A 213 8.39 -6.59 -5.82
C SER A 213 6.86 -6.72 -5.76
N GLU A 214 6.17 -5.63 -5.39
CA GLU A 214 4.71 -5.57 -5.38
C GLU A 214 4.11 -5.70 -6.79
N ALA A 215 4.76 -5.12 -7.80
CA ALA A 215 4.34 -5.29 -9.19
C ALA A 215 4.40 -6.76 -9.61
N VAL A 216 5.48 -7.46 -9.27
CA VAL A 216 5.63 -8.90 -9.54
C VAL A 216 4.59 -9.70 -8.75
N LYS A 217 4.36 -9.38 -7.48
CA LYS A 217 3.30 -10.00 -6.67
C LYS A 217 1.95 -9.92 -7.35
N ILE A 218 1.51 -8.72 -7.71
CA ILE A 218 0.22 -8.48 -8.37
C ILE A 218 0.14 -9.20 -9.71
N ALA A 219 1.20 -9.23 -10.50
CA ALA A 219 1.26 -9.97 -11.76
C ALA A 219 1.06 -11.47 -11.54
N CYS A 220 1.79 -12.07 -10.59
CA CYS A 220 1.67 -13.49 -10.24
C CYS A 220 0.25 -13.87 -9.76
N LEU A 221 -0.45 -12.95 -9.09
CA LEU A 221 -1.76 -13.20 -8.51
C LEU A 221 -2.94 -12.91 -9.45
N LYS A 222 -2.80 -11.96 -10.38
CA LYS A 222 -3.95 -11.38 -11.07
C LYS A 222 -3.86 -11.39 -12.59
N ASP A 223 -2.65 -11.35 -13.17
CA ASP A 223 -2.52 -10.99 -14.58
C ASP A 223 -1.19 -11.47 -15.18
N ALA A 224 -1.22 -12.57 -15.93
CA ALA A 224 -0.04 -13.12 -16.60
C ALA A 224 0.52 -12.17 -17.67
N ASP A 225 -0.33 -11.44 -18.40
CA ASP A 225 0.09 -10.46 -19.41
C ASP A 225 0.83 -9.29 -18.74
N TYR A 226 0.49 -8.99 -17.49
CA TYR A 226 1.22 -7.99 -16.71
C TYR A 226 2.61 -8.47 -16.31
N LEU A 227 2.79 -9.78 -16.05
CA LEU A 227 4.13 -10.33 -15.85
C LEU A 227 4.98 -10.22 -17.13
N ASP A 228 4.38 -10.46 -18.32
CA ASP A 228 5.05 -10.26 -19.61
C ASP A 228 5.51 -8.80 -19.79
N LEU A 229 4.68 -7.84 -19.39
CA LEU A 229 5.03 -6.42 -19.45
C LEU A 229 6.23 -6.11 -18.55
N ILE A 230 6.26 -6.64 -17.32
CA ILE A 230 7.37 -6.44 -16.38
C ILE A 230 8.63 -7.10 -16.92
N GLU A 231 8.56 -8.36 -17.35
CA GLU A 231 9.68 -9.14 -17.87
C GLU A 231 10.35 -8.45 -19.07
N ASN A 232 9.56 -7.97 -20.04
CA ASN A 232 10.07 -7.29 -21.22
C ASN A 232 10.73 -5.95 -20.93
N ASN A 233 10.51 -5.37 -19.74
CA ASN A 233 11.03 -4.07 -19.34
C ASN A 233 11.94 -4.11 -18.11
N ALA A 234 12.20 -5.29 -17.50
CA ALA A 234 12.85 -5.42 -16.19
C ALA A 234 14.22 -4.69 -16.12
N ASP A 235 15.09 -4.89 -17.11
CA ASP A 235 16.41 -4.25 -17.11
C ASP A 235 16.31 -2.72 -17.27
N ARG A 236 15.40 -2.22 -18.13
CA ARG A 236 15.15 -0.79 -18.31
C ARG A 236 14.53 -0.17 -17.04
N ILE A 237 13.63 -0.89 -16.37
CA ILE A 237 13.05 -0.47 -15.09
C ILE A 237 14.15 -0.32 -14.05
N ARG A 238 15.06 -1.30 -13.96
CA ARG A 238 16.22 -1.25 -13.05
C ARG A 238 17.09 -0.02 -13.31
N GLU A 239 17.20 0.41 -14.56
CA GLU A 239 17.96 1.58 -15.01
C GLU A 239 17.15 2.89 -14.93
N ARG A 240 15.93 2.84 -14.34
CA ARG A 240 15.03 3.99 -14.13
C ARG A 240 14.49 4.63 -15.41
N ASP A 241 14.38 3.86 -16.49
CA ASP A 241 13.76 4.35 -17.71
C ASP A 241 12.27 4.64 -17.47
N PRO A 242 11.82 5.91 -17.61
CA PRO A 242 10.45 6.28 -17.31
C PRO A 242 9.45 5.68 -18.30
N ASP A 243 9.85 5.44 -19.55
CA ASP A 243 8.95 4.85 -20.55
C ASP A 243 8.73 3.35 -20.33
N ALA A 244 9.66 2.68 -19.63
CA ALA A 244 9.50 1.31 -19.18
C ALA A 244 8.76 1.18 -17.85
N SER A 245 9.03 2.08 -16.90
CA SER A 245 8.49 1.99 -15.54
C SER A 245 7.06 2.52 -15.41
N ARG A 246 6.73 3.60 -16.10
CA ARG A 246 5.40 4.24 -16.06
C ARG A 246 4.23 3.29 -16.33
N PRO A 247 4.24 2.50 -17.44
CA PRO A 247 3.16 1.56 -17.72
C PRO A 247 3.03 0.48 -16.63
N VAL A 248 4.16 0.03 -16.08
CA VAL A 248 4.20 -0.99 -15.03
C VAL A 248 3.60 -0.44 -13.73
N ILE A 249 4.04 0.75 -13.30
CA ILE A 249 3.50 1.42 -12.10
C ILE A 249 1.99 1.62 -12.25
N ARG A 250 1.56 2.19 -13.37
CA ARG A 250 0.15 2.46 -13.61
C ARG A 250 -0.71 1.19 -13.60
N ARG A 251 -0.26 0.13 -14.28
CA ARG A 251 -1.01 -1.15 -14.35
C ARG A 251 -1.15 -1.80 -12.97
N CYS A 252 -0.08 -1.80 -12.16
CA CYS A 252 -0.16 -2.31 -10.79
C CYS A 252 -1.19 -1.55 -9.97
N ALA A 253 -1.10 -0.23 -9.98
CA ALA A 253 -2.00 0.64 -9.25
C ALA A 253 -3.47 0.45 -9.66
N GLU A 254 -3.74 0.29 -10.98
CA GLU A 254 -5.08 -0.02 -11.50
C GLU A 254 -5.60 -1.38 -11.00
N LEU A 255 -4.76 -2.42 -11.03
CA LEU A 255 -5.13 -3.76 -10.57
C LEU A 255 -5.39 -3.77 -9.05
N HIS A 256 -4.57 -3.04 -8.28
CA HIS A 256 -4.76 -2.90 -6.84
C HIS A 256 -6.06 -2.13 -6.52
N LEU A 257 -6.28 -0.99 -7.17
CA LEU A 257 -7.52 -0.22 -7.01
C LEU A 257 -8.76 -1.04 -7.36
N HIS A 258 -8.71 -1.82 -8.44
CA HIS A 258 -9.80 -2.72 -8.81
C HIS A 258 -10.03 -3.83 -7.77
N HIS A 259 -8.96 -4.35 -7.18
CA HIS A 259 -9.09 -5.33 -6.11
C HIS A 259 -9.85 -4.75 -4.90
N ILE A 260 -9.51 -3.55 -4.46
CA ILE A 260 -10.18 -2.87 -3.35
C ILE A 260 -11.63 -2.52 -3.71
N THR A 261 -11.86 -1.92 -4.87
CA THR A 261 -13.17 -1.34 -5.20
C THR A 261 -14.17 -2.34 -5.79
N ARG A 262 -13.69 -3.46 -6.36
CA ARG A 262 -14.52 -4.46 -7.06
C ARG A 262 -14.35 -5.88 -6.54
N GLY A 263 -13.39 -6.12 -5.65
CA GLY A 263 -13.13 -7.44 -5.07
C GLY A 263 -14.17 -7.89 -4.04
N GLY A 264 -15.04 -7.00 -3.58
CA GLY A 264 -16.15 -7.33 -2.67
C GLY A 264 -15.77 -7.31 -1.18
N ASP A 265 -14.49 -7.17 -0.85
CA ASP A 265 -14.02 -7.09 0.54
C ASP A 265 -12.96 -5.98 0.74
N PRO A 266 -13.34 -4.70 0.57
CA PRO A 266 -12.40 -3.58 0.65
C PRO A 266 -11.74 -3.41 2.02
N PHE A 267 -12.33 -3.97 3.07
CA PHE A 267 -11.85 -3.88 4.45
C PHE A 267 -11.27 -5.21 4.97
N GLU A 268 -11.00 -6.15 4.07
CA GLU A 268 -10.35 -7.43 4.36
C GLU A 268 -10.95 -8.16 5.57
N ARG A 269 -12.29 -8.28 5.58
CA ARG A 269 -13.03 -9.00 6.63
C ARG A 269 -13.12 -10.50 6.36
N ALA A 270 -12.86 -10.92 5.13
CA ALA A 270 -12.80 -12.32 4.75
C ALA A 270 -11.50 -12.98 5.25
N GLU A 271 -11.51 -14.32 5.36
CA GLU A 271 -10.33 -15.09 5.77
C GLU A 271 -9.21 -15.07 4.72
N ALA A 272 -9.58 -15.06 3.43
CA ALA A 272 -8.62 -15.07 2.33
C ALA A 272 -8.06 -13.66 2.06
N ARG A 273 -6.74 -13.55 2.03
CA ARG A 273 -6.02 -12.32 1.69
C ARG A 273 -5.13 -12.57 0.48
N PRO A 274 -5.70 -12.55 -0.74
CA PRO A 274 -4.94 -12.91 -1.94
C PRO A 274 -3.69 -12.05 -2.18
N LEU A 275 -3.63 -10.84 -1.61
CA LEU A 275 -2.47 -9.96 -1.74
C LEU A 275 -1.31 -10.29 -0.78
N ASP A 276 -1.47 -11.28 0.10
CA ASP A 276 -0.44 -11.69 1.07
C ASP A 276 0.56 -12.74 0.52
N PHE A 277 0.56 -13.03 -0.80
CA PHE A 277 1.57 -13.87 -1.45
C PHE A 277 2.98 -13.37 -1.15
N GLY A 278 3.86 -14.24 -0.63
CA GLY A 278 5.21 -13.90 -0.19
C GLY A 278 5.29 -13.18 1.16
N HIS A 279 4.16 -12.81 1.80
CA HIS A 279 4.17 -11.90 2.94
C HIS A 279 4.41 -12.57 4.29
N TRP A 280 4.02 -13.84 4.48
CA TRP A 280 4.24 -14.52 5.75
C TRP A 280 5.73 -14.59 6.12
N SER A 281 6.58 -14.93 5.15
CA SER A 281 8.03 -14.97 5.32
C SER A 281 8.65 -13.57 5.27
N ALA A 282 8.12 -12.66 4.45
CA ALA A 282 8.61 -11.28 4.36
C ALA A 282 8.51 -10.54 5.69
N HIS A 283 7.35 -10.52 6.33
CA HIS A 283 7.17 -9.85 7.62
C HIS A 283 8.09 -10.44 8.70
N ARG A 284 8.28 -11.75 8.67
CA ARG A 284 9.20 -12.39 9.59
C ARG A 284 10.65 -12.02 9.29
N LEU A 285 11.04 -12.00 8.01
CA LEU A 285 12.38 -11.61 7.59
C LEU A 285 12.72 -10.17 7.99
N GLU A 286 11.80 -9.22 7.81
CA GLU A 286 11.98 -7.84 8.31
C GLU A 286 12.28 -7.81 9.80
N SER A 287 11.51 -8.57 10.60
CA SER A 287 11.65 -8.59 12.05
C SER A 287 12.98 -9.22 12.51
N ILE A 288 13.37 -10.37 11.97
CA ILE A 288 14.60 -11.06 12.39
C ILE A 288 15.89 -10.41 11.91
N THR A 289 15.79 -9.53 10.89
CA THR A 289 16.92 -8.73 10.40
C THR A 289 16.95 -7.32 11.00
N ASP A 290 16.10 -7.04 11.98
CA ASP A 290 15.95 -5.70 12.59
C ASP A 290 15.75 -4.61 11.52
N PHE A 291 14.91 -4.91 10.52
CA PHE A 291 14.59 -4.07 9.37
C PHE A 291 15.79 -3.69 8.47
N ALA A 292 16.92 -4.41 8.55
CA ALA A 292 18.04 -4.23 7.63
C ALA A 292 17.66 -4.65 6.20
N VAL A 293 16.83 -5.69 6.06
CA VAL A 293 16.12 -6.02 4.82
C VAL A 293 14.85 -5.17 4.76
N THR A 294 14.72 -4.35 3.71
CA THR A 294 13.54 -3.48 3.56
C THR A 294 12.31 -4.29 3.15
N HIS A 295 11.12 -3.73 3.37
CA HIS A 295 9.86 -4.42 3.08
C HIS A 295 9.81 -5.01 1.66
N GLY A 296 10.07 -4.23 0.62
CA GLY A 296 10.00 -4.73 -0.75
C GLY A 296 11.10 -5.75 -1.09
N GLU A 297 12.28 -5.68 -0.46
CA GLU A 297 13.30 -6.73 -0.57
C GLU A 297 12.82 -8.02 0.10
N ALA A 298 12.22 -7.91 1.29
CA ALA A 298 11.65 -9.05 2.01
C ALA A 298 10.51 -9.70 1.21
N VAL A 299 9.62 -8.88 0.63
CA VAL A 299 8.54 -9.35 -0.26
C VAL A 299 9.11 -10.06 -1.49
N SER A 300 10.15 -9.53 -2.12
CA SER A 300 10.83 -10.21 -3.24
C SER A 300 11.33 -11.58 -2.87
N ILE A 301 12.02 -11.69 -1.73
CA ILE A 301 12.53 -12.97 -1.19
C ILE A 301 11.37 -13.92 -0.88
N GLY A 302 10.29 -13.41 -0.28
CA GLY A 302 9.09 -14.20 0.04
C GLY A 302 8.37 -14.70 -1.21
N ILE A 303 8.24 -13.85 -2.25
CA ILE A 303 7.68 -14.25 -3.55
C ILE A 303 8.52 -15.38 -4.16
N ALA A 304 9.85 -15.26 -4.16
CA ALA A 304 10.73 -16.30 -4.67
C ALA A 304 10.56 -17.61 -3.88
N LEU A 305 10.47 -17.55 -2.55
CA LEU A 305 10.26 -18.69 -1.67
C LEU A 305 8.93 -19.40 -1.96
N ASP A 306 7.82 -18.66 -1.96
CA ASP A 306 6.49 -19.22 -2.17
C ASP A 306 6.30 -19.73 -3.62
N THR A 307 6.95 -19.08 -4.59
CA THR A 307 7.01 -19.56 -5.99
C THR A 307 7.74 -20.90 -6.09
N MET A 308 8.93 -21.01 -5.47
CA MET A 308 9.67 -22.26 -5.46
C MET A 308 8.96 -23.34 -4.65
N TYR A 309 8.33 -22.99 -3.55
CA TYR A 309 7.45 -23.89 -2.79
C TYR A 309 6.32 -24.41 -3.66
N SER A 310 5.61 -23.54 -4.39
CA SER A 310 4.50 -23.91 -5.30
C SER A 310 4.98 -24.93 -6.35
N HIS A 311 6.21 -24.78 -6.87
CA HIS A 311 6.80 -25.76 -7.76
C HIS A 311 7.08 -27.11 -7.07
N LEU A 312 7.67 -27.09 -5.88
CA LEU A 312 8.01 -28.32 -5.15
C LEU A 312 6.81 -29.15 -4.69
N VAL A 313 5.62 -28.57 -4.66
CA VAL A 313 4.35 -29.25 -4.37
C VAL A 313 3.51 -29.46 -5.64
N ASP A 314 4.16 -29.49 -6.82
CA ASP A 314 3.59 -29.79 -8.13
C ASP A 314 2.40 -28.90 -8.54
N ARG A 315 2.37 -27.63 -8.11
CA ARG A 315 1.34 -26.66 -8.50
C ARG A 315 1.69 -25.85 -9.74
N ILE A 316 2.97 -25.57 -9.93
CA ILE A 316 3.48 -24.87 -11.11
C ILE A 316 4.67 -25.62 -11.70
N GLU A 317 4.88 -25.45 -13.00
CA GLU A 317 6.04 -26.01 -13.68
C GLU A 317 7.32 -25.30 -13.25
N ARG A 318 8.45 -26.00 -13.30
CA ARG A 318 9.77 -25.43 -12.99
C ARG A 318 10.07 -24.19 -13.83
N ALA A 319 9.69 -24.19 -15.09
CA ALA A 319 9.90 -23.08 -16.00
C ALA A 319 9.14 -21.81 -15.57
N GLU A 320 7.93 -21.95 -15.02
CA GLU A 320 7.17 -20.82 -14.47
C GLU A 320 7.85 -20.25 -13.22
N ALA A 321 8.34 -21.12 -12.33
CA ALA A 321 9.06 -20.70 -11.13
C ALA A 321 10.37 -19.97 -11.50
N ASP A 322 11.17 -20.53 -12.39
CA ASP A 322 12.41 -19.92 -12.86
C ASP A 322 12.15 -18.56 -13.51
N ARG A 323 11.06 -18.42 -14.26
CA ARG A 323 10.66 -17.16 -14.90
C ARG A 323 10.39 -16.05 -13.89
N VAL A 324 9.59 -16.31 -12.84
CA VAL A 324 9.30 -15.32 -11.80
C VAL A 324 10.59 -14.89 -11.08
N ILE A 325 11.43 -15.86 -10.73
CA ILE A 325 12.72 -15.62 -10.05
C ILE A 325 13.65 -14.80 -10.95
N ASP A 326 13.73 -15.09 -12.25
CA ASP A 326 14.54 -14.32 -13.20
C ASP A 326 14.07 -12.87 -13.31
N VAL A 327 12.77 -12.64 -13.39
CA VAL A 327 12.20 -11.28 -13.42
C VAL A 327 12.63 -10.49 -12.18
N LEU A 328 12.51 -11.07 -10.97
CA LEU A 328 12.96 -10.43 -9.74
C LEU A 328 14.46 -10.08 -9.78
N LYS A 329 15.30 -11.00 -10.22
CA LYS A 329 16.75 -10.78 -10.35
C LYS A 329 17.08 -9.69 -11.37
N ARG A 330 16.42 -9.66 -12.52
CA ARG A 330 16.62 -8.64 -13.57
C ARG A 330 16.18 -7.26 -13.11
N LEU A 331 15.14 -7.16 -12.29
CA LEU A 331 14.75 -5.91 -11.59
C LEU A 331 15.80 -5.46 -10.57
N GLY A 332 16.81 -6.30 -10.26
CA GLY A 332 17.83 -6.03 -9.26
C GLY A 332 17.35 -6.25 -7.83
N LEU A 333 16.35 -7.12 -7.66
CA LEU A 333 15.78 -7.49 -6.37
C LEU A 333 16.45 -8.77 -5.82
N PRO A 334 16.64 -8.90 -4.49
CA PRO A 334 17.12 -10.12 -3.88
C PRO A 334 16.04 -11.20 -3.94
N VAL A 335 16.47 -12.46 -4.14
CA VAL A 335 15.57 -13.62 -4.15
C VAL A 335 15.89 -14.61 -3.03
N HIS A 336 16.94 -14.35 -2.27
CA HIS A 336 17.42 -15.18 -1.16
C HIS A 336 18.04 -14.33 -0.06
N HIS A 337 17.98 -14.83 1.17
CA HIS A 337 18.69 -14.31 2.33
C HIS A 337 19.04 -15.46 3.27
N GLU A 338 20.21 -15.42 3.93
CA GLU A 338 20.66 -16.48 4.84
C GLU A 338 19.68 -16.80 5.97
N ALA A 339 18.91 -15.80 6.42
CA ALA A 339 17.89 -15.97 7.46
C ALA A 339 16.69 -16.85 7.04
N LEU A 340 16.59 -17.24 5.76
CA LEU A 340 15.61 -18.25 5.33
C LEU A 340 15.94 -19.66 5.85
N HIS A 341 17.19 -19.90 6.23
CA HIS A 341 17.64 -21.19 6.76
C HIS A 341 17.59 -21.15 8.29
N GLY A 342 16.62 -21.75 8.89
CA GLY A 342 16.56 -21.88 10.34
C GLY A 342 15.15 -21.85 10.92
N GLU A 343 15.07 -22.14 12.24
CA GLU A 343 13.79 -22.18 12.95
C GLU A 343 13.13 -20.80 13.06
N ALA A 344 13.94 -19.74 13.03
CA ALA A 344 13.43 -18.37 13.21
C ALA A 344 12.45 -17.94 12.09
N ILE A 345 12.70 -18.34 10.83
CA ILE A 345 11.78 -17.99 9.72
C ILE A 345 10.49 -18.81 9.82
N LEU A 346 10.57 -20.08 10.20
CA LEU A 346 9.42 -20.98 10.33
C LEU A 346 8.43 -20.51 11.42
N ALA A 347 8.91 -19.82 12.46
CA ALA A 347 8.04 -19.19 13.45
C ALA A 347 7.07 -18.16 12.83
N GLY A 348 7.42 -17.57 11.67
CA GLY A 348 6.55 -16.69 10.92
C GLY A 348 5.23 -17.34 10.48
N ILE A 349 5.20 -18.65 10.29
CA ILE A 349 3.96 -19.40 9.93
C ILE A 349 2.94 -19.30 11.07
N GLU A 350 3.38 -19.46 12.32
CA GLU A 350 2.50 -19.37 13.49
C GLU A 350 2.07 -17.92 13.75
N GLU A 351 2.98 -16.96 13.61
CA GLU A 351 2.66 -15.54 13.73
C GLU A 351 1.62 -15.11 12.69
N PHE A 352 1.75 -15.62 11.46
CA PHE A 352 0.80 -15.36 10.38
C PHE A 352 -0.56 -16.00 10.66
N ARG A 353 -0.60 -17.22 11.23
CA ARG A 353 -1.83 -17.88 11.68
C ARG A 353 -2.57 -17.05 12.75
N GLU A 354 -1.85 -16.53 13.75
CA GLU A 354 -2.43 -15.65 14.76
C GLU A 354 -3.02 -14.39 14.15
N HIS A 355 -2.30 -13.78 13.21
CA HIS A 355 -2.74 -12.57 12.52
C HIS A 355 -4.04 -12.77 11.74
N LEU A 356 -4.25 -13.95 11.17
CA LEU A 356 -5.45 -14.33 10.41
C LEU A 356 -6.63 -14.83 11.28
N GLY A 357 -6.50 -14.81 12.61
CA GLY A 357 -7.59 -15.23 13.50
C GLY A 357 -7.64 -16.73 13.80
N GLY A 358 -6.51 -17.44 13.61
CA GLY A 358 -6.32 -18.82 14.08
C GLY A 358 -6.32 -19.90 13.00
N ARG A 359 -6.82 -19.62 11.78
CA ARG A 359 -6.67 -20.53 10.64
C ARG A 359 -5.55 -20.05 9.74
N LEU A 360 -4.54 -20.89 9.51
CA LEU A 360 -3.52 -20.60 8.53
C LEU A 360 -4.14 -20.53 7.14
N THR A 361 -3.91 -19.43 6.42
CA THR A 361 -4.30 -19.29 5.02
C THR A 361 -3.17 -18.59 4.29
N ILE A 362 -2.43 -19.33 3.49
CA ILE A 362 -1.30 -18.84 2.71
C ILE A 362 -1.69 -18.94 1.23
N THR A 363 -1.48 -17.85 0.50
CA THR A 363 -1.69 -17.83 -0.94
C THR A 363 -0.45 -18.37 -1.64
N LEU A 364 -0.65 -19.38 -2.49
CA LEU A 364 0.36 -19.95 -3.40
C LEU A 364 -0.09 -19.78 -4.85
N LEU A 365 0.71 -20.25 -5.81
CA LEU A 365 0.40 -20.21 -7.23
C LEU A 365 -0.03 -21.60 -7.74
N ASP A 366 -1.10 -21.64 -8.52
CA ASP A 366 -1.54 -22.79 -9.34
C ASP A 366 -1.40 -22.45 -10.84
N GLY A 367 -0.35 -21.71 -11.18
CA GLY A 367 -0.02 -21.03 -12.42
C GLY A 367 0.04 -19.52 -12.25
N ILE A 368 0.78 -18.83 -13.12
CA ILE A 368 0.87 -17.36 -13.09
C ILE A 368 -0.52 -16.75 -13.37
N GLY A 369 -0.93 -15.81 -12.53
CA GLY A 369 -2.27 -15.20 -12.54
C GLY A 369 -3.37 -16.08 -11.91
N ARG A 370 -3.02 -17.21 -11.30
CA ARG A 370 -3.95 -18.13 -10.67
C ARG A 370 -3.54 -18.42 -9.22
N PRO A 371 -3.91 -17.58 -8.27
CA PRO A 371 -3.66 -17.82 -6.85
C PRO A 371 -4.54 -18.95 -6.32
N VAL A 372 -4.03 -19.64 -5.31
CA VAL A 372 -4.76 -20.66 -4.54
C VAL A 372 -4.41 -20.54 -3.07
N ASP A 373 -5.42 -20.62 -2.21
CA ASP A 373 -5.23 -20.61 -0.77
C ASP A 373 -4.96 -22.03 -0.26
N VAL A 374 -3.93 -22.16 0.58
CA VAL A 374 -3.60 -23.39 1.30
C VAL A 374 -3.64 -23.15 2.80
N HIS A 375 -3.96 -24.21 3.55
CA HIS A 375 -4.14 -24.13 5.00
C HIS A 375 -3.08 -24.91 5.77
N GLU A 376 -2.16 -25.51 5.05
CA GLU A 376 -1.04 -26.27 5.57
C GLU A 376 0.21 -25.97 4.75
N ILE A 377 1.34 -25.82 5.43
CA ILE A 377 2.66 -25.62 4.84
C ILE A 377 3.61 -26.63 5.47
N ASP A 378 4.36 -27.32 4.65
CA ASP A 378 5.38 -28.27 5.09
C ASP A 378 6.71 -27.55 5.31
N PRO A 379 7.22 -27.48 6.56
CA PRO A 379 8.49 -26.83 6.87
C PRO A 379 9.71 -27.44 6.14
N GLU A 380 9.68 -28.76 5.83
CA GLU A 380 10.77 -29.41 5.10
C GLU A 380 10.80 -28.93 3.63
N VAL A 381 9.62 -28.72 3.04
CA VAL A 381 9.52 -28.17 1.68
C VAL A 381 9.92 -26.70 1.66
N VAL A 382 9.60 -25.91 2.69
CA VAL A 382 10.08 -24.52 2.84
C VAL A 382 11.61 -24.48 2.86
N THR A 383 12.24 -25.34 3.66
CA THR A 383 13.70 -25.42 3.74
C THR A 383 14.31 -25.79 2.38
N ARG A 384 13.74 -26.78 1.68
CA ARG A 384 14.18 -27.18 0.34
C ARG A 384 13.99 -26.03 -0.69
N ALA A 385 12.93 -25.29 -0.59
CA ALA A 385 12.70 -24.12 -1.45
C ALA A 385 13.79 -23.06 -1.23
N ALA A 386 14.13 -22.78 0.03
CA ALA A 386 15.20 -21.86 0.40
C ALA A 386 16.57 -22.33 -0.14
N ASP A 387 16.88 -23.62 -0.02
CA ASP A 387 18.13 -24.22 -0.55
C ASP A 387 18.28 -24.06 -2.07
N LEU A 388 17.17 -24.13 -2.81
CA LEU A 388 17.17 -23.99 -4.27
C LEU A 388 17.30 -22.53 -4.74
N LEU A 389 17.13 -21.57 -3.86
CA LEU A 389 17.27 -20.14 -4.13
C LEU A 389 18.66 -19.59 -3.79
N SER A 390 19.50 -20.38 -3.08
CA SER A 390 20.83 -20.03 -2.59
C SER A 390 21.87 -19.86 -3.70
#